data_a8f4d3b4809ab8d542cefbebd07d1698
#
_entry.id   a8f4d3b4809ab8d542cefbebd07d1698
#
_cell.length_a   1.000
_cell.length_b   1.000
_cell.length_c   1.000
_cell.angle_alpha   90.00
_cell.angle_beta   90.00
_cell.angle_gamma   90.00
#
_symmetry.space_group_name_H-M   'P 1'
#
loop_
_entity.id
_entity.type
_entity.pdbx_description
1 polymer ?
#
loop_
_entity_poly.entity_id
_entity_poly.type
_entity_poly.pdbx_seq_one_letter_code
_entity_poly.pdbx_strand_id
1 'polypeptide(L)' 'MNEAQKLNLKLNPQQKLISGEIACHIVGFGRTKLNLLVKAKKFPQPIRFSQNFVHWDLDEVNQWIEEQKAARA' A
#
# COMPACT_ATOMS: atom_id res chain seq x y z
N MET A 1 11.77 -12.18 15.76
CA MET A 1 11.18 -11.02 15.07
C MET A 1 9.76 -11.32 14.67
N ASN A 2 8.86 -10.39 14.89
CA ASN A 2 7.50 -10.54 14.42
C ASN A 2 7.43 -10.14 12.94
N GLU A 3 6.27 -10.31 12.35
CA GLU A 3 6.10 -10.06 10.92
C GLU A 3 6.27 -8.59 10.55
N ALA A 4 5.83 -7.69 11.41
CA ALA A 4 6.00 -6.26 11.18
C ALA A 4 7.48 -5.87 11.13
N GLN A 5 8.29 -6.47 11.98
CA GLN A 5 9.73 -6.22 11.97
C GLN A 5 10.38 -6.75 10.71
N LYS A 6 9.92 -7.90 10.20
CA LYS A 6 10.42 -8.42 8.93
C LYS A 6 10.13 -7.47 7.79
N LEU A 7 8.94 -6.90 7.77
CA LEU A 7 8.57 -5.94 6.73
C LEU A 7 9.36 -4.65 6.85
N ASN A 8 9.60 -4.19 8.07
CA ASN A 8 10.40 -2.99 8.28
C ASN A 8 11.82 -3.18 7.78
N LEU A 9 12.37 -4.39 7.88
CA LEU A 9 13.70 -4.68 7.34
C LEU A 9 13.73 -4.65 5.82
N LYS A 10 12.60 -4.89 5.16
CA LYS A 10 12.50 -4.81 3.71
C LYS A 10 12.29 -3.41 3.20
N LEU A 11 11.84 -2.50 4.07
CA LEU A 11 11.61 -1.11 3.73
C LEU A 11 12.80 -0.28 4.20
N ASN A 12 13.44 0.42 3.30
CA ASN A 12 14.46 1.38 3.68
C ASN A 12 13.89 2.79 3.52
N PRO A 13 14.52 3.81 4.14
CA PRO A 13 13.98 5.17 4.11
C PRO A 13 13.83 5.77 2.72
N GLN A 14 14.53 5.20 1.75
CA GLN A 14 14.53 5.73 0.38
C GLN A 14 13.63 4.93 -0.56
N GLN A 15 12.99 3.88 -0.05
CA GLN A 15 12.15 3.05 -0.89
C GLN A 15 10.88 3.82 -1.26
N LYS A 16 10.59 3.87 -2.55
CA LYS A 16 9.43 4.60 -3.06
C LYS A 16 8.31 3.68 -3.52
N LEU A 17 8.66 2.46 -3.92
CA LEU A 17 7.70 1.50 -4.45
C LEU A 17 7.55 0.33 -3.49
N ILE A 18 6.32 -0.10 -3.29
CA ILE A 18 6.01 -1.21 -2.38
C ILE A 18 5.13 -2.21 -3.10
N SER A 19 5.27 -3.48 -2.70
CA SER A 19 4.43 -4.55 -3.23
C SER A 19 3.03 -4.48 -2.62
N GLY A 20 2.11 -5.24 -3.20
CA GLY A 20 0.76 -5.34 -2.65
C GLY A 20 0.73 -5.91 -1.24
N GLU A 21 1.62 -6.86 -0.94
CA GLU A 21 1.73 -7.42 0.41
C GLU A 21 2.10 -6.34 1.42
N ILE A 22 3.10 -5.53 1.09
CA ILE A 22 3.54 -4.45 1.97
C ILE A 22 2.45 -3.39 2.10
N ALA A 23 1.79 -3.04 0.99
CA ALA A 23 0.69 -2.08 1.04
C ALA A 23 -0.41 -2.56 1.99
N CYS A 24 -0.78 -3.84 1.93
CA CYS A 24 -1.78 -4.41 2.83
C CYS A 24 -1.36 -4.30 4.30
N HIS A 25 -0.09 -4.55 4.60
CA HIS A 25 0.40 -4.40 5.96
C HIS A 25 0.35 -2.95 6.45
N ILE A 26 0.65 -2.01 5.58
CA ILE A 26 0.64 -0.58 5.93
C ILE A 26 -0.79 -0.12 6.23
N VAL A 27 -1.75 -0.51 5.37
CA VAL A 27 -3.14 -0.05 5.52
C VAL A 27 -3.95 -0.92 6.50
N GLY A 28 -3.48 -2.12 6.80
CA GLY A 28 -4.10 -2.97 7.82
C GLY A 28 -5.25 -3.85 7.35
N PHE A 29 -5.45 -4.02 6.04
CA PHE A 29 -6.47 -4.94 5.54
C PHE A 29 -5.91 -5.79 4.39
N GLY A 30 -6.67 -6.82 3.99
CA GLY A 30 -6.17 -7.84 3.07
C GLY A 30 -6.29 -7.47 1.59
N ARG A 31 -5.78 -8.38 0.75
CA ARG A 31 -5.72 -8.18 -0.69
C ARG A 31 -7.09 -8.06 -1.33
N THR A 32 -8.08 -8.79 -0.83
CA THR A 32 -9.42 -8.72 -1.41
C THR A 32 -9.97 -7.32 -1.31
N LYS A 33 -9.88 -6.71 -0.12
CA LYS A 33 -10.36 -5.35 0.07
C LYS A 33 -9.52 -4.34 -0.72
N LEU A 34 -8.21 -4.54 -0.75
CA LEU A 34 -7.32 -3.67 -1.52
C LEU A 34 -7.73 -3.67 -2.99
N ASN A 35 -7.92 -4.86 -3.56
CA ASN A 35 -8.29 -4.97 -4.97
C ASN A 35 -9.66 -4.35 -5.27
N LEU A 36 -10.61 -4.49 -4.35
CA LEU A 36 -11.92 -3.87 -4.51
C LEU A 36 -11.83 -2.35 -4.52
N LEU A 37 -11.02 -1.78 -3.62
CA LEU A 37 -10.82 -0.33 -3.55
C LEU A 37 -10.11 0.19 -4.80
N VAL A 38 -9.11 -0.53 -5.28
CA VAL A 38 -8.41 -0.15 -6.51
C VAL A 38 -9.39 -0.16 -7.69
N LYS A 39 -10.19 -1.22 -7.80
CA LYS A 39 -11.16 -1.34 -8.88
C LYS A 39 -12.22 -0.24 -8.82
N ALA A 40 -12.62 0.16 -7.62
CA ALA A 40 -13.60 1.22 -7.41
C ALA A 40 -13.00 2.63 -7.52
N LYS A 41 -11.70 2.74 -7.79
CA LYS A 41 -10.99 4.02 -7.87
C LYS A 41 -10.99 4.79 -6.54
N LYS A 42 -11.02 4.05 -5.43
CA LYS A 42 -11.02 4.63 -4.09
C LYS A 42 -9.72 4.42 -3.34
N PHE A 43 -8.70 3.93 -4.03
CA PHE A 43 -7.37 3.72 -3.50
C PHE A 43 -6.36 4.13 -4.58
N PRO A 44 -5.14 4.54 -4.21
CA PRO A 44 -4.14 4.89 -5.22
C PRO A 44 -3.96 3.75 -6.23
N GLN A 45 -3.87 4.10 -7.49
CA GLN A 45 -3.75 3.11 -8.56
C GLN A 45 -2.34 2.56 -8.60
N PRO A 46 -2.18 1.25 -8.79
CA PRO A 46 -0.85 0.66 -8.85
C PRO A 46 -0.13 1.02 -10.14
N ILE A 47 1.20 0.97 -10.07
CA ILE A 47 2.04 1.10 -11.24
C ILE A 47 2.30 -0.32 -11.74
N ARG A 48 1.93 -0.58 -13.00
CA ARG A 48 2.06 -1.90 -13.60
C ARG A 48 3.27 -1.92 -14.51
N PHE A 49 4.36 -2.51 -14.02
CA PHE A 49 5.58 -2.65 -14.81
C PHE A 49 5.47 -3.82 -15.79
N SER A 50 4.76 -4.86 -15.38
CA SER A 50 4.48 -6.01 -16.21
C SER A 50 3.27 -6.73 -15.62
N GLN A 51 2.84 -7.82 -16.26
CA GLN A 51 1.67 -8.57 -15.82
C GLN A 51 1.79 -9.02 -14.35
N ASN A 52 2.99 -9.40 -13.92
CA ASN A 52 3.21 -9.93 -12.58
C ASN A 52 4.00 -8.99 -11.68
N PHE A 53 4.33 -7.80 -12.15
CA PHE A 53 5.14 -6.87 -11.39
C PHE A 53 4.37 -5.58 -11.18
N VAL A 54 3.57 -5.56 -10.12
CA VAL A 54 2.67 -4.47 -9.80
C VAL A 54 3.04 -3.90 -8.45
N HIS A 55 3.27 -2.60 -8.39
CA HIS A 55 3.69 -1.92 -7.17
C HIS A 55 2.88 -0.65 -6.96
N TRP A 56 2.92 -0.13 -5.75
CA TRP A 56 2.28 1.14 -5.38
C TRP A 56 3.35 2.14 -4.97
N ASP A 57 3.07 3.40 -5.20
CA ASP A 57 3.91 4.48 -4.70
C ASP A 57 3.64 4.63 -3.20
N LEU A 58 4.70 4.54 -2.40
CA LEU A 58 4.57 4.59 -0.94
C LEU A 58 4.01 5.94 -0.48
N ASP A 59 4.46 7.04 -1.08
CA ASP A 59 3.98 8.36 -0.71
C ASP A 59 2.48 8.51 -0.98
N GLU A 60 2.01 7.96 -2.10
CA GLU A 60 0.58 7.99 -2.41
C GLU A 60 -0.23 7.18 -1.41
N VAL A 61 0.27 6.03 -0.99
CA VAL A 61 -0.41 5.21 0.03
C VAL A 61 -0.47 5.97 1.36
N ASN A 62 0.63 6.59 1.76
CA ASN A 62 0.66 7.38 2.99
C ASN A 62 -0.29 8.58 2.91
N GLN A 63 -0.34 9.25 1.77
CA GLN A 63 -1.26 10.37 1.56
C GLN A 63 -2.71 9.91 1.65
N TRP A 64 -3.03 8.76 1.06
CA TRP A 64 -4.36 8.19 1.14
C TRP A 64 -4.78 7.94 2.59
N ILE A 65 -3.85 7.42 3.41
CA ILE A 65 -4.12 7.18 4.83
C ILE A 65 -4.45 8.50 5.53
N GLU A 66 -3.68 9.55 5.26
CA GLU A 66 -3.93 10.87 5.85
C GLU A 66 -5.28 11.42 5.44
N GLU A 67 -5.66 11.20 4.19
CA GLU A 67 -6.99 11.61 3.70
C GLU A 67 -8.11 10.87 4.42
N GLN A 68 -7.93 9.57 4.69
CA GLN A 68 -8.92 8.81 5.43
C GLN A 68 -9.04 9.29 6.87
N LYS A 69 -7.90 9.62 7.50
CA LYS A 69 -7.92 10.19 8.84
C LYS A 69 -8.67 11.52 8.88
N ALA A 70 -8.46 12.37 7.90
CA ALA A 70 -9.12 13.66 7.83
C ALA A 70 -10.62 13.51 7.56
N ALA A 71 -11.03 12.47 6.85
CA ALA A 71 -12.43 12.25 6.50
C ALA A 71 -13.25 11.71 7.68
N ARG A 72 -12.61 11.14 8.68
CA ARG A 72 -13.35 10.70 9.88
C ARG A 72 -13.59 11.92 10.76
N ALA A 73 -14.73 12.31 10.91
CA ALA A 73 -15.03 13.49 11.72
C ALA A 73 -15.81 13.11 12.96
#